data_bef27d101e50a3af9617043a0b3ef17f
#
_entry.id   bef27d101e50a3af9617043a0b3ef17f
#
_cell.length_a   1.000
_cell.length_b   1.000
_cell.length_c   1.000
_cell.angle_alpha   90.00
_cell.angle_beta   90.00
_cell.angle_gamma   90.00
#
_symmetry.space_group_name_H-M   'P 1'
#
loop_
_entity.id
_entity.type
_entity.pdbx_description
1 polymer ?
#
loop_
_entity_poly.entity_id
_entity_poly.type
_entity_poly.pdbx_seq_one_letter_code
_entity_poly.pdbx_strand_id
1 'polypeptide(L)' 'MTLSVSINAQGNIYIGSEQVANDQLMARFQAAVAQDPKVEMHLQADRDVRYEIVAETMSAARRAGLTKIGFLTQPSEAHE' A
#
# COMPACT_ATOMS: atom_id res chain seq x y z
N MET A 1 14.77 -4.55 -0.01
CA MET A 1 13.68 -4.72 0.98
C MET A 1 12.34 -4.55 0.29
N THR A 2 11.38 -5.33 0.69
CA THR A 2 10.04 -5.26 0.13
C THR A 2 9.05 -4.92 1.23
N LEU A 3 8.19 -3.95 0.95
CA LEU A 3 7.18 -3.50 1.89
C LEU A 3 5.82 -4.00 1.39
N SER A 4 5.21 -4.90 2.13
CA SER A 4 3.92 -5.47 1.74
C SER A 4 2.80 -4.66 2.38
N VAL A 5 1.97 -4.06 1.55
CA VAL A 5 0.83 -3.26 2.02
C VAL A 5 -0.43 -3.89 1.48
N SER A 6 -1.41 -4.08 2.36
CA SER A 6 -2.68 -4.64 1.93
C SER A 6 -3.84 -3.80 2.46
N ILE A 7 -4.91 -3.76 1.70
CA ILE A 7 -6.12 -3.01 2.06
C ILE A 7 -7.29 -3.97 1.95
N ASN A 8 -8.05 -4.12 3.03
CA ASN A 8 -9.18 -5.04 3.00
C ASN A 8 -10.43 -4.31 2.49
N ALA A 9 -11.53 -5.06 2.38
CA ALA A 9 -12.77 -4.53 1.81
C ALA A 9 -13.35 -3.38 2.61
N GLN A 10 -13.05 -3.31 3.91
CA GLN A 10 -13.53 -2.23 4.76
C GLN A 10 -12.63 -0.99 4.69
N GLY A 11 -11.55 -1.06 3.93
CA GLY A 11 -10.64 0.07 3.81
C GLY A 11 -9.58 0.12 4.88
N ASN A 12 -9.41 -0.93 5.66
CA ASN A 12 -8.34 -1.00 6.64
C ASN A 12 -7.03 -1.34 5.95
N ILE A 13 -5.97 -0.65 6.35
CA ILE A 13 -4.68 -0.77 5.70
C ILE A 13 -3.71 -1.47 6.63
N TYR A 14 -2.99 -2.44 6.08
CA TYR A 14 -2.01 -3.22 6.83
C TYR A 14 -0.66 -3.13 6.17
N ILE A 15 0.39 -2.99 6.98
CA ILE A 15 1.77 -3.13 6.53
C ILE A 15 2.28 -4.42 7.14
N GLY A 16 2.52 -5.43 6.29
CA GLY A 16 2.74 -6.76 6.77
C GLY A 16 1.49 -7.27 7.45
N SER A 17 1.58 -7.60 8.72
CA SER A 17 0.42 -8.05 9.50
C SER A 17 -0.09 -6.99 10.46
N GLU A 18 0.49 -5.80 10.44
CA GLU A 18 0.15 -4.75 11.38
C GLU A 18 -0.82 -3.75 10.76
N GLN A 19 -1.94 -3.49 11.42
CA GLN A 19 -2.89 -2.50 10.96
C GLN A 19 -2.34 -1.10 11.21
N VAL A 20 -2.44 -0.22 10.21
CA VAL A 20 -1.89 1.13 10.28
C VAL A 20 -2.99 2.13 9.98
N ALA A 21 -3.10 3.16 10.79
CA ALA A 21 -4.08 4.22 10.57
C ALA A 21 -3.65 5.08 9.37
N ASN A 22 -4.64 5.65 8.68
CA ASN A 22 -4.38 6.48 7.49
C ASN A 22 -3.42 7.62 7.79
N ASP A 23 -3.56 8.26 8.94
CA ASP A 23 -2.73 9.42 9.26
C ASP A 23 -1.29 9.03 9.65
N GLN A 24 -1.01 7.74 9.72
CA GLN A 24 0.34 7.26 10.03
C GLN A 24 1.03 6.65 8.82
N LEU A 25 0.34 6.54 7.71
CA LEU A 25 0.91 5.92 6.52
C LEU A 25 2.16 6.65 6.04
N MET A 26 2.09 7.97 5.96
CA MET A 26 3.21 8.76 5.47
C MET A 26 4.46 8.51 6.31
N ALA A 27 4.31 8.53 7.64
CA ALA A 27 5.45 8.33 8.53
C ALA A 27 6.03 6.92 8.38
N ARG A 28 5.15 5.92 8.25
CA ARG A 28 5.62 4.55 8.09
C ARG A 28 6.36 4.37 6.76
N PHE A 29 5.84 4.97 5.69
CA PHE A 29 6.50 4.88 4.39
C PHE A 29 7.82 5.64 4.40
N GLN A 30 7.87 6.81 5.04
CA GLN A 30 9.10 7.57 5.15
C GLN A 30 10.16 6.80 5.92
N ALA A 31 9.78 6.11 6.98
CA ALA A 31 10.70 5.29 7.75
C ALA A 31 11.29 4.16 6.89
N ALA A 32 10.44 3.55 6.06
CA ALA A 32 10.91 2.48 5.19
C ALA A 32 11.91 2.99 4.16
N VAL A 33 11.64 4.16 3.58
CA VAL A 33 12.55 4.75 2.59
C VAL A 33 13.85 5.17 3.24
N ALA A 34 13.79 5.68 4.47
CA ALA A 34 14.99 6.06 5.19
C ALA A 34 15.87 4.85 5.49
N GLN A 35 15.24 3.71 5.76
CA GLN A 35 15.97 2.50 6.03
C GLN A 35 16.56 1.89 4.77
N ASP A 36 15.85 1.97 3.66
CA ASP A 36 16.28 1.39 2.40
C ASP A 36 15.71 2.23 1.25
N PRO A 37 16.51 3.15 0.67
CA PRO A 37 16.01 4.01 -0.42
C PRO A 37 15.56 3.23 -1.65
N LYS A 38 15.93 1.96 -1.77
CA LYS A 38 15.52 1.13 -2.90
C LYS A 38 14.36 0.21 -2.55
N VAL A 39 13.69 0.46 -1.45
CA VAL A 39 12.58 -0.37 -1.02
C VAL A 39 11.48 -0.38 -2.08
N GLU A 40 10.92 -1.56 -2.31
CA GLU A 40 9.77 -1.73 -3.20
C GLU A 40 8.52 -1.91 -2.38
N MET A 41 7.44 -1.29 -2.80
CA MET A 41 6.15 -1.49 -2.16
C MET A 41 5.29 -2.39 -3.03
N HIS A 42 4.76 -3.44 -2.43
CA HIS A 42 3.79 -4.30 -3.09
C HIS A 42 2.44 -4.02 -2.47
N LEU A 43 1.56 -3.43 -3.24
CA LEU A 43 0.23 -3.06 -2.76
C LEU A 43 -0.80 -4.05 -3.25
N GLN A 44 -1.52 -4.63 -2.31
CA GLN A 44 -2.59 -5.58 -2.62
C GLN A 44 -3.87 -5.02 -2.03
N ALA A 45 -4.90 -4.89 -2.86
CA ALA A 45 -6.16 -4.32 -2.42
C ALA A 45 -7.28 -5.30 -2.71
N ASP A 46 -8.22 -5.40 -1.77
CA ASP A 46 -9.42 -6.18 -1.98
C ASP A 46 -10.21 -5.53 -3.12
N ARG A 47 -10.85 -6.35 -3.94
CA ARG A 47 -11.56 -5.84 -5.10
C ARG A 47 -12.74 -4.95 -4.74
N ASP A 48 -13.24 -5.07 -3.52
CA ASP A 48 -14.38 -4.28 -3.07
C ASP A 48 -13.97 -3.01 -2.34
N VAL A 49 -12.67 -2.73 -2.23
CA VAL A 49 -12.22 -1.53 -1.56
C VAL A 49 -12.50 -0.30 -2.46
N ARG A 50 -12.79 0.81 -1.82
CA ARG A 50 -13.04 2.04 -2.55
C ARG A 50 -11.75 2.55 -3.19
N TYR A 51 -11.86 3.00 -4.43
CA TYR A 51 -10.69 3.46 -5.16
C TYR A 51 -9.98 4.63 -4.46
N GLU A 52 -10.74 5.52 -3.81
CA GLU A 52 -10.11 6.65 -3.12
C GLU A 52 -9.13 6.21 -2.04
N ILE A 53 -9.41 5.10 -1.37
CA ILE A 53 -8.51 4.60 -0.34
C ILE A 53 -7.22 4.08 -0.98
N VAL A 54 -7.34 3.39 -2.09
CA VAL A 54 -6.17 2.93 -2.84
C VAL A 54 -5.35 4.13 -3.30
N ALA A 55 -6.03 5.13 -3.85
CA ALA A 55 -5.35 6.32 -4.37
C ALA A 55 -4.64 7.08 -3.26
N GLU A 56 -5.26 7.21 -2.09
CA GLU A 56 -4.64 7.88 -0.96
C GLU A 56 -3.40 7.13 -0.49
N THR A 57 -3.47 5.81 -0.45
CA THR A 57 -2.34 5.00 -0.04
C THR A 57 -1.17 5.17 -0.99
N MET A 58 -1.45 5.13 -2.29
CA MET A 58 -0.40 5.30 -3.29
C MET A 58 0.16 6.70 -3.28
N SER A 59 -0.69 7.70 -3.05
CA SER A 59 -0.25 9.08 -2.97
C SER A 59 0.69 9.28 -1.78
N ALA A 60 0.34 8.71 -0.63
CA ALA A 60 1.21 8.79 0.54
C ALA A 60 2.55 8.13 0.28
N ALA A 61 2.54 6.99 -0.41
CA ALA A 61 3.77 6.29 -0.72
C ALA A 61 4.68 7.14 -1.61
N ARG A 62 4.11 7.76 -2.64
CA ARG A 62 4.90 8.61 -3.54
C ARG A 62 5.45 9.83 -2.82
N ARG A 63 4.65 10.44 -1.96
CA ARG A 63 5.10 11.60 -1.18
C ARG A 63 6.24 11.23 -0.23
N ALA A 64 6.22 10.00 0.25
CA ALA A 64 7.25 9.53 1.17
C ALA A 64 8.55 9.18 0.45
N GLY A 65 8.54 9.14 -0.88
CA GLY A 65 9.73 8.84 -1.66
C GLY A 65 9.77 7.43 -2.21
N LEU A 66 8.69 6.67 -2.07
CA LEU A 66 8.61 5.35 -2.67
C LEU A 66 8.40 5.50 -4.16
N THR A 67 9.36 5.03 -4.96
CA THR A 67 9.28 5.13 -6.41
C THR A 67 9.00 3.80 -7.07
N LYS A 68 9.21 2.70 -6.36
CA LYS A 68 8.97 1.36 -6.90
C LYS A 68 7.72 0.78 -6.26
N ILE A 69 6.60 0.93 -6.92
CA ILE A 69 5.32 0.47 -6.41
C ILE A 69 4.74 -0.54 -7.38
N GLY A 70 4.58 -1.77 -6.92
CA GLY A 70 3.91 -2.81 -7.67
C GLY A 70 2.51 -3.00 -7.14
N PHE A 71 1.55 -2.99 -8.03
CA PHE A 71 0.15 -3.15 -7.64
C PHE A 71 -0.30 -4.55 -7.98
N LEU A 72 -0.63 -5.32 -6.95
CA LEU A 72 -1.09 -6.69 -7.11
C LEU A 72 -2.60 -6.72 -6.96
N THR A 73 -3.29 -6.87 -8.08
CA THR A 73 -4.74 -6.94 -8.03
C THR A 73 -5.19 -8.37 -7.76
N GLN A 74 -6.35 -8.49 -7.12
CA GLN A 74 -6.98 -9.78 -6.97
C GLN A 74 -7.37 -10.31 -8.35
N PRO A 75 -6.98 -11.53 -8.71
CA PRO A 75 -7.44 -12.11 -9.96
C PRO A 75 -8.90 -12.51 -9.79
N SER A 76 -9.75 -11.76 -10.30
CA SER A 76 -11.15 -12.04 -10.16
C SER A 76 -11.65 -12.73 -11.40
N GLU A 77 -11.49 -12.66 -11.56
CA GLU A 77 -11.84 -12.71 -12.31
C GLU A 77 -12.07 -12.98 -13.14
N ALA A 78 -12.08 -13.04 -13.27
CA ALA A 78 -12.19 -13.10 -13.97
C ALA A 78 -12.65 -13.04 -14.90
N HIS A 79 -12.67 -12.80 -15.30
CA HIS A 79 -13.06 -12.61 -16.03
C HIS A 79 -13.18 -12.83 -16.93
N GLU A 80 -13.22 -12.88 -17.07
CA GLU A 80 -13.32 -12.96 -17.77
C GLU A 80 -13.68 -13.13 -18.23
#